data_141ca523ded649d18d1b5b00c8566563
#
_entry.id   141ca523ded649d18d1b5b00c8566563
#
_cell.length_a   1.000
_cell.length_b   1.000
_cell.length_c   1.000
_cell.angle_alpha   90.00
_cell.angle_beta   90.00
_cell.angle_gamma   90.00
#
_symmetry.space_group_name_H-M   'P 1'
#
loop_
_entity.id
_entity.type
_entity.pdbx_description
1 polymer ?
#
loop_
_entity_poly.entity_id
_entity_poly.type
_entity_poly.pdbx_seq_one_letter_code
_entity_poly.pdbx_strand_id
1 'polypeptide(L)'
;MEEKKLIPLKITTEYSLLKSLIKLPDLISFLNENNIKECAICDENLNGFMDFYLKCKENNIKPIIGLDTIYESMHIYVYAKNYLGYQELLKIDYLKSNMNLSYLENSNLLVIIPFKSIDIYEKLKYKDNVYIGFCNDIEKNNALLISDKIVYADNVRCLFKKDISYLKYLKMLNDNFIYNDNAYYKASSFEDIQTTYEFSKQINLEIPFDKKYIPKYNNSDNNYEYLKKLCILGLNKRFNGKVSNKY
;
A
#
# COMPACT_ATOMS: atom_id res chain seq x y z
N MET A 1 -2.77 6.11 -31.73
CA MET A 1 -2.26 5.42 -30.53
C MET A 1 -2.40 6.41 -29.38
N GLU A 2 -3.12 6.07 -28.31
CA GLU A 2 -3.15 6.92 -27.13
C GLU A 2 -1.73 7.07 -26.56
N GLU A 3 -1.38 8.30 -26.23
CA GLU A 3 -0.08 8.59 -25.61
C GLU A 3 -0.05 7.97 -24.22
N LYS A 4 0.87 7.05 -23.95
CA LYS A 4 1.04 6.43 -22.65
C LYS A 4 1.43 7.49 -21.62
N LYS A 5 0.69 7.58 -20.52
CA LYS A 5 1.00 8.47 -19.40
C LYS A 5 1.76 7.70 -18.31
N LEU A 6 2.57 8.41 -17.54
CA LEU A 6 3.25 7.81 -16.39
C LEU A 6 2.22 7.27 -15.38
N ILE A 7 2.36 6.00 -15.00
CA ILE A 7 1.58 5.42 -13.90
C ILE A 7 2.31 5.77 -12.60
N PRO A 8 1.74 6.65 -11.76
CA PRO A 8 2.38 6.98 -10.50
C PRO A 8 2.30 5.79 -9.54
N LEU A 9 3.44 5.20 -9.20
CA LEU A 9 3.51 4.02 -8.35
C LEU A 9 3.66 4.36 -6.87
N LYS A 10 4.23 5.51 -6.52
CA LYS A 10 4.44 5.93 -5.12
C LYS A 10 3.72 7.26 -4.83
N ILE A 11 2.41 7.21 -4.71
CA ILE A 11 1.62 8.33 -4.17
C ILE A 11 1.38 8.09 -2.67
N THR A 12 1.76 9.07 -1.88
CA THR A 12 1.40 9.16 -0.46
C THR A 12 0.18 10.06 -0.33
N THR A 13 -0.87 9.61 0.37
CA THR A 13 -2.13 10.35 0.52
C THR A 13 -2.30 10.95 1.93
N GLU A 14 -3.43 11.61 2.16
CA GLU A 14 -3.84 12.13 3.48
C GLU A 14 -3.91 11.05 4.58
N TYR A 15 -3.99 9.78 4.22
CA TYR A 15 -3.99 8.66 5.17
C TYR A 15 -2.61 8.38 5.79
N SER A 16 -1.52 8.90 5.20
CA SER A 16 -0.23 9.04 5.86
C SER A 16 -0.19 10.40 6.56
N LEU A 17 -0.64 10.42 7.80
CA LEU A 17 -0.89 11.64 8.59
C LEU A 17 0.32 12.58 8.59
N LEU A 18 0.09 13.87 8.27
CA LEU A 18 1.10 14.93 8.20
C LEU A 18 2.25 14.66 7.21
N LYS A 19 2.04 13.82 6.18
CA LYS A 19 3.09 13.49 5.20
C LYS A 19 2.73 13.85 3.75
N SER A 20 1.46 14.19 3.47
CA SER A 20 1.00 14.52 2.13
C SER A 20 -0.12 15.55 2.16
N LEU A 21 -0.26 16.28 1.04
CA LEU A 21 -1.38 17.20 0.78
C LEU A 21 -2.45 16.57 -0.12
N ILE A 22 -2.23 15.32 -0.57
CA ILE A 22 -3.10 14.67 -1.55
C ILE A 22 -4.31 14.06 -0.85
N LYS A 23 -5.50 14.60 -1.14
CA LYS A 23 -6.77 13.99 -0.76
C LYS A 23 -7.26 13.06 -1.87
N LEU A 24 -7.93 11.98 -1.52
CA LEU A 24 -8.40 11.00 -2.52
C LEU A 24 -9.35 11.61 -3.57
N PRO A 25 -10.34 12.46 -3.24
CA PRO A 25 -11.17 13.09 -4.25
C PRO A 25 -10.38 13.94 -5.25
N ASP A 26 -9.41 14.71 -4.76
CA ASP A 26 -8.56 15.56 -5.60
C ASP A 26 -7.65 14.71 -6.51
N LEU A 27 -7.14 13.59 -5.99
CA LEU A 27 -6.37 12.63 -6.78
C LEU A 27 -7.21 12.06 -7.94
N ILE A 28 -8.42 11.59 -7.68
CA ILE A 28 -9.29 11.03 -8.72
C ILE A 28 -9.62 12.07 -9.79
N SER A 29 -9.92 13.31 -9.39
CA SER A 29 -10.16 14.40 -10.33
C SER A 29 -8.93 14.66 -11.20
N PHE A 30 -7.74 14.76 -10.59
CA PHE A 30 -6.47 14.92 -11.29
C PHE A 30 -6.19 13.80 -12.30
N LEU A 31 -6.42 12.53 -11.92
CA LEU A 31 -6.22 11.37 -12.80
C LEU A 31 -7.15 11.43 -14.03
N ASN A 32 -8.42 11.79 -13.84
CA ASN A 32 -9.39 11.93 -14.91
C ASN A 32 -9.03 13.09 -15.86
N GLU A 33 -8.70 14.28 -15.32
CA GLU A 33 -8.31 15.46 -16.10
C GLU A 33 -7.05 15.20 -16.95
N ASN A 34 -6.12 14.39 -16.45
CA ASN A 34 -4.89 14.04 -17.14
C ASN A 34 -4.98 12.74 -17.96
N ASN A 35 -6.16 12.12 -18.05
CA ASN A 35 -6.40 10.84 -18.72
C ASN A 35 -5.44 9.72 -18.26
N ILE A 36 -5.16 9.65 -16.95
CA ILE A 36 -4.35 8.60 -16.33
C ILE A 36 -5.29 7.46 -15.91
N LYS A 37 -5.13 6.28 -16.49
CA LYS A 37 -6.06 5.14 -16.30
C LYS A 37 -5.61 4.13 -15.25
N GLU A 38 -4.42 4.28 -14.72
CA GLU A 38 -3.87 3.40 -13.71
C GLU A 38 -3.10 4.23 -12.66
N CYS A 39 -3.29 3.94 -11.39
CA CYS A 39 -2.64 4.70 -10.32
C CYS A 39 -2.43 3.83 -9.08
N ALA A 40 -1.30 4.03 -8.42
CA ALA A 40 -1.04 3.43 -7.12
C ALA A 40 -1.16 4.46 -6.00
N ILE A 41 -1.73 4.03 -4.86
CA ILE A 41 -1.43 4.64 -3.57
C ILE A 41 -0.46 3.74 -2.81
N CYS A 42 0.47 4.34 -2.08
CA CYS A 42 1.46 3.63 -1.30
C CYS A 42 1.73 4.40 -0.01
N ASP A 43 0.79 4.30 0.91
CA ASP A 43 0.80 4.92 2.23
C ASP A 43 1.53 4.05 3.26
N GLU A 44 1.80 4.59 4.45
CA GLU A 44 2.41 3.85 5.57
C GLU A 44 1.40 2.96 6.32
N ASN A 45 0.18 2.88 5.82
CA ASN A 45 -0.90 2.03 6.31
C ASN A 45 -1.94 1.81 5.21
N LEU A 46 -2.83 0.85 5.42
CA LEU A 46 -3.88 0.52 4.46
C LEU A 46 -5.25 1.17 4.76
N ASN A 47 -5.31 2.21 5.60
CA ASN A 47 -6.58 2.82 6.03
C ASN A 47 -7.36 3.45 4.86
N GLY A 48 -6.68 4.07 3.90
CA GLY A 48 -7.29 4.70 2.71
C GLY A 48 -7.61 3.76 1.56
N PHE A 49 -7.20 2.50 1.66
CA PHE A 49 -7.25 1.54 0.58
C PHE A 49 -8.65 1.36 -0.02
N MET A 50 -9.65 1.08 0.82
CA MET A 50 -11.00 0.75 0.33
C MET A 50 -11.67 1.94 -0.36
N ASP A 51 -11.54 3.13 0.20
CA ASP A 51 -12.07 4.36 -0.40
C ASP A 51 -11.41 4.64 -1.76
N PHE A 52 -10.09 4.51 -1.85
CA PHE A 52 -9.36 4.64 -3.10
C PHE A 52 -9.80 3.58 -4.14
N TYR A 53 -9.87 2.30 -3.73
CA TYR A 53 -10.27 1.21 -4.61
C TYR A 53 -11.65 1.43 -5.23
N LEU A 54 -12.64 1.78 -4.40
CA LEU A 54 -14.01 2.04 -4.87
C LEU A 54 -14.07 3.25 -5.81
N LYS A 55 -13.46 4.37 -5.44
CA LYS A 55 -13.40 5.57 -6.27
C LYS A 55 -12.72 5.33 -7.62
N CYS A 56 -11.63 4.54 -7.64
CA CYS A 56 -10.98 4.15 -8.89
C CYS A 56 -11.92 3.32 -9.79
N LYS A 57 -12.61 2.32 -9.21
CA LYS A 57 -13.56 1.48 -9.98
C LYS A 57 -14.72 2.29 -10.55
N GLU A 58 -15.29 3.22 -9.78
CA GLU A 58 -16.34 4.13 -10.22
C GLU A 58 -15.90 5.03 -11.39
N ASN A 59 -14.61 5.36 -11.48
CA ASN A 59 -14.04 6.24 -12.50
C ASN A 59 -13.30 5.49 -13.63
N ASN A 60 -13.42 4.17 -13.71
CA ASN A 60 -12.72 3.32 -14.70
C ASN A 60 -11.18 3.52 -14.65
N ILE A 61 -10.64 3.69 -13.46
CA ILE A 61 -9.20 3.75 -13.18
C ILE A 61 -8.80 2.41 -12.55
N LYS A 62 -7.71 1.81 -13.01
CA LYS A 62 -7.16 0.59 -12.41
C LYS A 62 -6.45 0.95 -11.09
N PRO A 63 -6.95 0.47 -9.93
CA PRO A 63 -6.31 0.71 -8.66
C PRO A 63 -5.12 -0.22 -8.45
N ILE A 64 -4.00 0.35 -8.02
CA ILE A 64 -2.82 -0.39 -7.57
C ILE A 64 -2.62 -0.09 -6.10
N ILE A 65 -2.57 -1.14 -5.28
CA ILE A 65 -2.49 -0.99 -3.83
C ILE A 65 -1.10 -1.34 -3.36
N GLY A 66 -0.44 -0.34 -2.78
CA GLY A 66 0.87 -0.44 -2.17
C GLY A 66 0.86 -0.07 -0.69
N LEU A 67 1.86 -0.56 0.01
CA LEU A 67 2.16 -0.25 1.39
C LEU A 67 3.63 0.18 1.49
N ASP A 68 3.87 1.36 2.06
CA ASP A 68 5.20 1.83 2.43
C ASP A 68 5.54 1.29 3.83
N THR A 69 6.35 0.26 3.90
CA THR A 69 6.76 -0.36 5.17
C THR A 69 8.24 -0.13 5.43
N ILE A 70 8.66 -0.33 6.68
CA ILE A 70 10.04 -0.11 7.11
C ILE A 70 10.64 -1.43 7.59
N TYR A 71 11.82 -1.75 7.10
CA TYR A 71 12.67 -2.83 7.58
C TYR A 71 14.08 -2.29 7.88
N GLU A 72 14.61 -2.53 9.07
CA GLU A 72 15.91 -2.03 9.51
C GLU A 72 16.08 -0.50 9.25
N SER A 73 15.04 0.30 9.54
CA SER A 73 14.98 1.74 9.30
C SER A 73 14.99 2.17 7.83
N MET A 74 14.88 1.26 6.89
CA MET A 74 14.84 1.52 5.44
C MET A 74 13.44 1.28 4.88
N HIS A 75 12.99 2.16 3.98
CA HIS A 75 11.70 2.05 3.31
C HIS A 75 11.70 0.95 2.26
N ILE A 76 10.59 0.22 2.19
CA ILE A 76 10.28 -0.78 1.16
C ILE A 76 8.83 -0.55 0.72
N TYR A 77 8.57 -0.54 -0.59
CA TYR A 77 7.23 -0.41 -1.14
C TYR A 77 6.74 -1.79 -1.60
N VAL A 78 5.65 -2.25 -1.02
CA VAL A 78 5.09 -3.58 -1.27
C VAL A 78 3.71 -3.45 -1.91
N TYR A 79 3.46 -4.15 -3.03
CA TYR A 79 2.23 -4.03 -3.81
C TYR A 79 1.54 -5.39 -3.93
N ALA A 80 0.22 -5.39 -3.83
CA ALA A 80 -0.60 -6.57 -4.06
C ALA A 80 -0.78 -6.83 -5.55
N LYS A 81 -0.38 -8.02 -6.05
CA LYS A 81 -0.66 -8.44 -7.44
C LYS A 81 -2.13 -8.82 -7.63
N ASN A 82 -2.75 -9.39 -6.60
CA ASN A 82 -4.09 -9.93 -6.60
C ASN A 82 -4.69 -9.94 -5.18
N TYR A 83 -5.87 -10.54 -5.00
CA TYR A 83 -6.52 -10.60 -3.69
C TYR A 83 -5.71 -11.34 -2.61
N LEU A 84 -4.98 -12.41 -2.95
CA LEU A 84 -4.09 -13.09 -1.99
C LEU A 84 -2.94 -12.16 -1.57
N GLY A 85 -2.36 -11.42 -2.51
CA GLY A 85 -1.37 -10.38 -2.21
C GLY A 85 -1.91 -9.29 -1.29
N TYR A 86 -3.17 -8.87 -1.49
CA TYR A 86 -3.81 -7.92 -0.58
C TYR A 86 -3.94 -8.48 0.85
N GLN A 87 -4.29 -9.74 1.01
CA GLN A 87 -4.32 -10.39 2.33
C GLN A 87 -2.94 -10.43 2.99
N GLU A 88 -1.87 -10.61 2.20
CA GLU A 88 -0.49 -10.51 2.71
C GLU A 88 -0.12 -9.08 3.10
N LEU A 89 -0.55 -8.05 2.33
CA LEU A 89 -0.34 -6.65 2.73
C LEU A 89 -0.99 -6.33 4.08
N LEU A 90 -2.18 -6.85 4.36
CA LEU A 90 -2.84 -6.68 5.66
C LEU A 90 -2.01 -7.27 6.81
N LYS A 91 -1.35 -8.41 6.58
CA LYS A 91 -0.46 -9.01 7.59
C LYS A 91 0.80 -8.16 7.80
N ILE A 92 1.40 -7.67 6.71
CA ILE A 92 2.58 -6.81 6.75
C ILE A 92 2.25 -5.50 7.48
N ASP A 93 1.10 -4.86 7.18
CA ASP A 93 0.65 -3.63 7.87
C ASP A 93 0.42 -3.86 9.37
N TYR A 94 -0.12 -5.02 9.74
CA TYR A 94 -0.29 -5.39 11.15
C TYR A 94 1.05 -5.59 11.88
N LEU A 95 2.02 -6.26 11.25
CA LEU A 95 3.32 -6.56 11.82
C LEU A 95 4.24 -5.33 11.92
N LYS A 96 4.15 -4.41 10.96
CA LYS A 96 4.97 -3.18 10.87
C LYS A 96 6.48 -3.46 11.05
N SER A 97 7.10 -2.87 12.06
CA SER A 97 8.53 -3.05 12.37
C SER A 97 8.94 -4.48 12.77
N ASN A 98 7.97 -5.33 13.11
CA ASN A 98 8.20 -6.73 13.46
C ASN A 98 8.13 -7.66 12.24
N MET A 99 8.01 -7.11 11.03
CA MET A 99 7.98 -7.89 9.80
C MET A 99 9.32 -8.58 9.53
N ASN A 100 9.27 -9.85 9.13
CA ASN A 100 10.44 -10.56 8.61
C ASN A 100 10.48 -10.44 7.07
N LEU A 101 11.66 -10.37 6.48
CA LEU A 101 11.84 -10.33 5.01
C LEU A 101 11.18 -11.49 4.27
N SER A 102 11.02 -12.65 4.91
CA SER A 102 10.33 -13.80 4.31
C SER A 102 8.89 -13.50 3.84
N TYR A 103 8.21 -12.51 4.45
CA TYR A 103 6.89 -12.07 3.97
C TYR A 103 6.95 -11.43 2.58
N LEU A 104 8.08 -10.80 2.21
CA LEU A 104 8.29 -10.16 0.91
C LEU A 104 8.58 -11.16 -0.21
N GLU A 105 8.89 -12.41 0.13
CA GLU A 105 9.16 -13.48 -0.84
C GLU A 105 7.88 -14.08 -1.47
N ASN A 106 6.70 -13.65 -1.02
CA ASN A 106 5.43 -14.14 -1.51
C ASN A 106 5.22 -13.76 -2.98
N SER A 107 4.97 -14.73 -3.85
CA SER A 107 4.78 -14.54 -5.30
C SER A 107 3.57 -13.70 -5.68
N ASN A 108 2.62 -13.51 -4.75
CA ASN A 108 1.44 -12.64 -4.93
C ASN A 108 1.73 -11.17 -4.62
N LEU A 109 2.96 -10.84 -4.25
CA LEU A 109 3.43 -9.48 -4.01
C LEU A 109 4.40 -9.03 -5.11
N LEU A 110 4.47 -7.72 -5.34
CA LEU A 110 5.60 -7.04 -5.99
C LEU A 110 6.26 -6.12 -4.97
N VAL A 111 7.57 -6.07 -4.99
CA VAL A 111 8.36 -5.30 -4.04
C VAL A 111 9.22 -4.30 -4.80
N ILE A 112 9.15 -3.04 -4.43
CA ILE A 112 10.06 -2.01 -4.90
C ILE A 112 10.96 -1.61 -3.73
N ILE A 113 12.26 -1.77 -3.91
CA ILE A 113 13.27 -1.30 -2.99
C ILE A 113 13.79 0.04 -3.53
N PRO A 114 13.46 1.17 -2.89
CA PRO A 114 14.00 2.47 -3.30
C PRO A 114 15.52 2.42 -3.34
N PHE A 115 16.15 3.10 -4.31
CA PHE A 115 17.61 3.09 -4.45
C PHE A 115 18.33 3.47 -3.15
N LYS A 116 17.73 4.35 -2.35
CA LYS A 116 18.23 4.74 -1.02
C LYS A 116 18.24 3.60 0.02
N SER A 117 17.53 2.52 -0.25
CA SER A 117 17.44 1.30 0.59
C SER A 117 18.12 0.10 -0.06
N ILE A 118 19.09 0.33 -0.96
CA ILE A 118 19.67 -0.69 -1.84
C ILE A 118 20.32 -1.85 -1.06
N ASP A 119 20.79 -1.61 0.17
CA ASP A 119 21.40 -2.64 1.02
C ASP A 119 20.42 -3.79 1.31
N ILE A 120 19.09 -3.52 1.30
CA ILE A 120 18.09 -4.56 1.46
C ILE A 120 17.98 -5.42 0.20
N TYR A 121 18.22 -4.84 -0.98
CA TYR A 121 18.14 -5.55 -2.25
C TYR A 121 19.05 -6.77 -2.27
N GLU A 122 20.24 -6.68 -1.74
CA GLU A 122 21.18 -7.81 -1.68
C GLU A 122 20.62 -9.03 -0.94
N LYS A 123 19.74 -8.83 0.04
CA LYS A 123 19.06 -9.90 0.78
C LYS A 123 17.92 -10.55 -0.03
N LEU A 124 17.39 -9.86 -1.05
CA LEU A 124 16.20 -10.26 -1.81
C LEU A 124 16.45 -10.42 -3.32
N LYS A 125 17.65 -10.14 -3.83
CA LYS A 125 17.97 -10.07 -5.26
C LYS A 125 17.66 -11.33 -6.09
N TYR A 126 17.55 -12.48 -5.44
CA TYR A 126 17.23 -13.74 -6.11
C TYR A 126 15.72 -13.98 -6.29
N LYS A 127 14.88 -13.02 -5.88
CA LYS A 127 13.43 -13.13 -5.98
C LYS A 127 12.92 -12.43 -7.24
N ASP A 128 12.04 -13.10 -7.97
CA ASP A 128 11.50 -12.58 -9.23
C ASP A 128 10.54 -11.39 -9.08
N ASN A 129 10.00 -11.19 -7.88
CA ASN A 129 9.04 -10.15 -7.56
C ASN A 129 9.67 -8.85 -7.03
N VAL A 130 11.01 -8.74 -7.02
CA VAL A 130 11.74 -7.60 -6.44
C VAL A 130 12.33 -6.71 -7.52
N TYR A 131 12.11 -5.40 -7.39
CA TYR A 131 12.55 -4.33 -8.28
C TYR A 131 13.36 -3.30 -7.52
N ILE A 132 14.33 -2.66 -8.19
CA ILE A 132 14.99 -1.46 -7.67
C ILE A 132 14.20 -0.24 -8.14
N GLY A 133 13.73 0.58 -7.20
CA GLY A 133 13.04 1.84 -7.47
C GLY A 133 14.02 2.99 -7.64
N PHE A 134 13.85 3.80 -8.69
CA PHE A 134 14.63 5.01 -8.92
C PHE A 134 13.72 6.22 -9.12
N CYS A 135 14.22 7.43 -8.85
CA CYS A 135 13.49 8.67 -9.01
C CYS A 135 14.23 9.75 -9.84
N ASN A 136 15.46 9.46 -10.27
CA ASN A 136 16.27 10.35 -11.11
C ASN A 136 17.29 9.54 -11.93
N ASP A 137 17.93 10.19 -12.92
CA ASP A 137 18.87 9.54 -13.85
C ASP A 137 20.10 8.96 -13.15
N ILE A 138 20.57 9.57 -12.05
CA ILE A 138 21.73 9.07 -11.30
C ILE A 138 21.37 7.73 -10.65
N GLU A 139 20.23 7.68 -9.97
CA GLU A 139 19.73 6.44 -9.35
C GLU A 139 19.44 5.37 -10.41
N LYS A 140 18.84 5.78 -11.57
CA LYS A 140 18.57 4.89 -12.71
C LYS A 140 19.84 4.23 -13.23
N ASN A 141 20.86 5.02 -13.54
CA ASN A 141 22.12 4.52 -14.08
C ASN A 141 22.83 3.59 -13.09
N ASN A 142 22.84 3.92 -11.81
CA ASN A 142 23.42 3.07 -10.78
C ASN A 142 22.60 1.79 -10.54
N ALA A 143 21.28 1.86 -10.60
CA ALA A 143 20.40 0.70 -10.48
C ALA A 143 20.60 -0.30 -11.64
N LEU A 144 20.79 0.19 -12.88
CA LEU A 144 21.08 -0.63 -14.05
C LEU A 144 22.41 -1.39 -13.96
N LEU A 145 23.37 -0.92 -13.16
CA LEU A 145 24.60 -1.67 -12.91
C LEU A 145 24.40 -2.86 -11.95
N ILE A 146 23.27 -2.87 -11.23
CA ILE A 146 22.96 -3.90 -10.22
C ILE A 146 21.94 -4.90 -10.73
N SER A 147 20.91 -4.42 -11.47
CA SER A 147 19.79 -5.23 -11.92
C SER A 147 19.15 -4.64 -13.18
N ASP A 148 18.59 -5.51 -14.03
CA ASP A 148 17.70 -5.15 -15.14
C ASP A 148 16.25 -4.90 -14.67
N LYS A 149 15.89 -5.37 -13.45
CA LYS A 149 14.57 -5.16 -12.85
C LYS A 149 14.52 -3.82 -12.11
N ILE A 150 14.42 -2.73 -12.87
CA ILE A 150 14.29 -1.39 -12.33
C ILE A 150 12.91 -0.80 -12.63
N VAL A 151 12.44 0.13 -11.80
CA VAL A 151 11.15 0.80 -11.99
C VAL A 151 11.18 2.24 -11.48
N TYR A 152 10.57 3.15 -12.24
CA TYR A 152 10.41 4.53 -11.78
C TYR A 152 9.39 4.62 -10.63
N ALA A 153 9.82 5.13 -9.50
CA ALA A 153 9.02 5.22 -8.27
C ALA A 153 9.31 6.50 -7.48
N ASP A 154 9.02 7.65 -8.09
CA ASP A 154 9.15 8.95 -7.41
C ASP A 154 8.03 9.13 -6.36
N ASN A 155 8.38 9.65 -5.21
CA ASN A 155 7.45 9.84 -4.10
C ASN A 155 6.64 11.13 -4.26
N VAL A 156 5.38 10.98 -4.67
CA VAL A 156 4.45 12.09 -4.89
C VAL A 156 3.65 12.36 -3.62
N ARG A 157 3.73 13.59 -3.11
CA ARG A 157 3.06 14.06 -1.87
C ARG A 157 2.18 15.31 -2.09
N CYS A 158 2.26 15.91 -3.28
CA CYS A 158 1.32 16.91 -3.78
C CYS A 158 1.15 16.74 -5.28
N LEU A 159 0.01 17.15 -5.83
CA LEU A 159 -0.31 16.98 -7.25
C LEU A 159 0.38 18.03 -8.13
N PHE A 160 0.51 19.24 -7.64
CA PHE A 160 1.02 20.36 -8.41
C PHE A 160 2.29 20.96 -7.82
N LYS A 161 3.20 21.40 -8.67
CA LYS A 161 4.45 22.06 -8.28
C LYS A 161 4.26 23.27 -7.38
N LYS A 162 3.18 24.06 -7.60
CA LYS A 162 2.85 25.23 -6.79
C LYS A 162 2.58 24.90 -5.32
N ASP A 163 2.15 23.65 -5.04
CA ASP A 163 1.75 23.23 -3.70
C ASP A 163 2.92 22.74 -2.85
N ILE A 164 4.10 22.59 -3.45
CA ILE A 164 5.32 22.11 -2.74
C ILE A 164 5.63 22.99 -1.51
N SER A 165 5.44 24.30 -1.63
CA SER A 165 5.70 25.24 -0.53
C SER A 165 4.89 24.90 0.73
N TYR A 166 3.69 24.32 0.58
CA TYR A 166 2.85 23.92 1.70
C TYR A 166 3.35 22.66 2.42
N LEU A 167 4.14 21.80 1.76
CA LEU A 167 4.77 20.67 2.42
C LEU A 167 5.75 21.09 3.52
N LYS A 168 6.29 22.32 3.45
CA LYS A 168 7.14 22.86 4.51
C LYS A 168 6.42 23.00 5.85
N TYR A 169 5.12 23.34 5.80
CA TYR A 169 4.31 23.44 7.02
C TYR A 169 4.06 22.07 7.65
N LEU A 170 3.93 21.01 6.84
CA LEU A 170 3.84 19.64 7.37
C LEU A 170 5.12 19.23 8.10
N LYS A 171 6.31 19.68 7.61
CA LYS A 171 7.58 19.45 8.30
C LYS A 171 7.62 20.15 9.66
N MET A 172 7.07 21.34 9.78
CA MET A 172 7.01 22.06 11.06
C MET A 172 6.12 21.37 12.10
N LEU A 173 5.14 20.59 11.65
CA LEU A 173 4.21 19.83 12.50
C LEU A 173 4.70 18.40 12.79
N ASN A 174 5.63 17.89 11.98
CA ASN A 174 6.14 16.53 12.06
C ASN A 174 7.64 16.51 11.79
N ASP A 175 8.44 16.44 12.83
CA ASP A 175 9.92 16.45 12.75
C ASP A 175 10.49 15.29 11.92
N ASN A 176 9.77 14.16 11.84
CA ASN A 176 10.16 13.00 11.03
C ASN A 176 9.84 13.17 9.54
N PHE A 177 9.20 14.29 9.14
CA PHE A 177 8.89 14.54 7.74
C PHE A 177 10.13 15.02 6.98
N ILE A 178 10.55 14.25 5.97
CA ILE A 178 11.64 14.65 5.06
C ILE A 178 11.03 15.50 3.95
N TYR A 179 11.34 16.80 3.94
CA TYR A 179 10.93 17.71 2.88
C TYR A 179 11.72 17.42 1.60
N ASN A 180 11.00 17.40 0.46
CA ASN A 180 11.59 17.24 -0.87
C ASN A 180 10.90 18.20 -1.85
N ASP A 181 11.68 19.07 -2.51
CA ASP A 181 11.22 20.04 -3.52
C ASP A 181 10.67 19.35 -4.79
N ASN A 182 10.88 18.08 -4.94
CA ASN A 182 10.48 17.30 -6.09
C ASN A 182 9.30 16.35 -5.83
N ALA A 183 8.64 16.43 -4.67
CA ALA A 183 7.56 15.53 -4.28
C ALA A 183 6.19 15.87 -4.93
N TYR A 184 6.18 16.22 -6.21
CA TYR A 184 4.96 16.47 -6.99
C TYR A 184 4.91 15.56 -8.22
N TYR A 185 3.71 15.35 -8.79
CA TYR A 185 3.56 14.57 -10.02
C TYR A 185 4.26 15.29 -11.19
N LYS A 186 5.13 14.59 -11.90
CA LYS A 186 5.92 15.09 -13.02
C LYS A 186 5.72 14.25 -14.27
N ALA A 187 5.84 14.88 -15.43
CA ALA A 187 6.09 14.16 -16.66
C ALA A 187 7.46 13.46 -16.60
N SER A 188 7.56 12.29 -17.17
CA SER A 188 8.78 11.47 -17.18
C SER A 188 9.16 11.06 -18.58
N SER A 189 10.37 10.52 -18.75
CA SER A 189 10.82 10.00 -20.03
C SER A 189 9.95 8.83 -20.51
N PHE A 190 9.95 8.56 -21.84
CA PHE A 190 9.22 7.40 -22.39
C PHE A 190 9.70 6.08 -21.77
N GLU A 191 10.99 5.96 -21.51
CA GLU A 191 11.58 4.76 -20.90
C GLU A 191 11.07 4.56 -19.46
N ASP A 192 11.02 5.63 -18.66
CA ASP A 192 10.50 5.56 -17.28
C ASP A 192 9.02 5.18 -17.26
N ILE A 193 8.22 5.76 -18.19
CA ILE A 193 6.82 5.40 -18.39
C ILE A 193 6.70 3.90 -18.68
N GLN A 194 7.55 3.35 -19.55
CA GLN A 194 7.52 1.94 -19.92
C GLN A 194 7.77 1.03 -18.70
N THR A 195 8.71 1.38 -17.81
CA THR A 195 8.97 0.57 -16.59
C THR A 195 7.75 0.48 -15.70
N THR A 196 7.00 1.58 -15.54
CA THR A 196 5.79 1.58 -14.70
C THR A 196 4.65 0.78 -15.31
N TYR A 197 4.52 0.77 -16.65
CA TYR A 197 3.55 -0.09 -17.34
C TYR A 197 3.86 -1.57 -17.19
N GLU A 198 5.12 -1.97 -17.34
CA GLU A 198 5.53 -3.37 -17.18
C GLU A 198 5.32 -3.86 -15.75
N PHE A 199 5.57 -3.01 -14.78
CA PHE A 199 5.25 -3.29 -13.39
C PHE A 199 3.73 -3.45 -13.19
N SER A 200 2.94 -2.50 -13.67
CA SER A 200 1.48 -2.50 -13.51
C SER A 200 0.80 -3.69 -14.19
N LYS A 201 1.28 -4.15 -15.35
CA LYS A 201 0.72 -5.33 -16.05
C LYS A 201 0.66 -6.59 -15.20
N GLN A 202 1.52 -6.72 -14.20
CA GLN A 202 1.57 -7.87 -13.31
C GLN A 202 0.50 -7.81 -12.21
N ILE A 203 -0.22 -6.68 -12.10
CA ILE A 203 -1.21 -6.41 -11.06
C ILE A 203 -2.60 -6.53 -11.66
N ASN A 204 -3.41 -7.39 -11.04
CA ASN A 204 -4.85 -7.52 -11.31
C ASN A 204 -5.58 -7.79 -9.99
N LEU A 205 -5.86 -6.72 -9.25
CA LEU A 205 -6.51 -6.79 -7.95
C LEU A 205 -8.03 -6.65 -8.10
N GLU A 206 -8.74 -7.72 -7.78
CA GLU A 206 -10.21 -7.73 -7.65
C GLU A 206 -10.59 -8.13 -6.24
N ILE A 207 -11.38 -7.30 -5.57
CA ILE A 207 -11.88 -7.55 -4.21
C ILE A 207 -13.24 -8.24 -4.29
N PRO A 208 -13.41 -9.44 -3.72
CA PRO A 208 -14.70 -10.13 -3.71
C PRO A 208 -15.62 -9.51 -2.65
N PHE A 209 -16.62 -8.73 -3.06
CA PHE A 209 -17.65 -8.15 -2.17
C PHE A 209 -18.84 -9.07 -1.92
N ASP A 210 -18.96 -10.15 -2.69
CA ASP A 210 -20.02 -11.16 -2.59
C ASP A 210 -19.87 -12.10 -1.38
N LYS A 211 -18.68 -12.16 -0.79
CA LYS A 211 -18.38 -13.03 0.33
C LYS A 211 -18.49 -12.29 1.67
N LYS A 212 -19.48 -12.69 2.48
CA LYS A 212 -19.57 -12.23 3.87
C LYS A 212 -18.67 -13.09 4.74
N TYR A 213 -17.56 -12.52 5.20
CA TYR A 213 -16.65 -13.17 6.14
C TYR A 213 -17.14 -12.89 7.58
N ILE A 214 -17.98 -13.77 8.09
CA ILE A 214 -18.35 -13.73 9.51
C ILE A 214 -17.27 -14.51 10.27
N PRO A 215 -16.55 -13.88 11.23
CA PRO A 215 -15.56 -14.58 12.04
C PRO A 215 -16.18 -15.79 12.74
N LYS A 216 -15.53 -16.95 12.59
CA LYS A 216 -15.92 -18.16 13.32
C LYS A 216 -14.97 -18.36 14.49
N TYR A 217 -15.51 -18.74 15.63
CA TYR A 217 -14.69 -19.11 16.78
C TYR A 217 -14.10 -20.50 16.54
N ASN A 218 -12.77 -20.57 16.41
CA ASN A 218 -12.08 -21.77 15.91
C ASN A 218 -12.13 -23.01 16.82
N ASN A 219 -12.63 -22.89 18.05
CA ASN A 219 -12.60 -23.96 19.04
C ASN A 219 -13.93 -24.71 19.22
N SER A 220 -14.91 -24.48 18.33
CA SER A 220 -16.19 -25.19 18.42
C SER A 220 -16.78 -25.49 17.06
N ASP A 221 -17.30 -26.68 16.87
CA ASP A 221 -18.03 -27.08 15.66
C ASP A 221 -19.38 -26.36 15.58
N ASN A 222 -19.92 -25.88 16.72
CA ASN A 222 -21.15 -25.13 16.84
C ASN A 222 -20.97 -23.91 17.75
N ASN A 223 -20.81 -22.74 17.14
CA ASN A 223 -20.60 -21.47 17.85
C ASN A 223 -21.76 -21.08 18.75
N TYR A 224 -23.02 -21.47 18.40
CA TYR A 224 -24.20 -21.20 19.22
C TYR A 224 -24.17 -21.96 20.52
N GLU A 225 -23.94 -23.26 20.51
CA GLU A 225 -23.84 -24.10 21.68
C GLU A 225 -22.65 -23.69 22.57
N TYR A 226 -21.54 -23.30 21.94
CA TYR A 226 -20.38 -22.79 22.69
C TYR A 226 -20.72 -21.48 23.42
N LEU A 227 -21.36 -20.52 22.74
CA LEU A 227 -21.79 -19.26 23.35
C LEU A 227 -22.79 -19.50 24.49
N LYS A 228 -23.79 -20.37 24.30
CA LYS A 228 -24.75 -20.76 25.32
C LYS A 228 -24.07 -21.33 26.54
N LYS A 229 -23.09 -22.21 26.35
CA LYS A 229 -22.30 -22.77 27.48
C LYS A 229 -21.55 -21.68 28.24
N LEU A 230 -20.90 -20.73 27.53
CA LEU A 230 -20.21 -19.61 28.17
C LEU A 230 -21.17 -18.71 28.94
N CYS A 231 -22.36 -18.43 28.38
CA CYS A 231 -23.40 -17.66 29.11
C CYS A 231 -23.86 -18.34 30.40
N ILE A 232 -24.13 -19.64 30.32
CA ILE A 232 -24.53 -20.41 31.54
C ILE A 232 -23.42 -20.41 32.61
N LEU A 233 -22.16 -20.61 32.19
CA LEU A 233 -21.02 -20.55 33.11
C LEU A 233 -20.87 -19.15 33.74
N GLY A 234 -21.03 -18.10 32.91
CA GLY A 234 -20.98 -16.70 33.37
C GLY A 234 -22.10 -16.37 34.36
N LEU A 235 -23.34 -16.81 34.12
CA LEU A 235 -24.47 -16.64 35.01
C LEU A 235 -24.21 -17.35 36.32
N ASN A 236 -23.81 -18.62 36.31
CA ASN A 236 -23.48 -19.37 37.50
C ASN A 236 -22.40 -18.71 38.35
N LYS A 237 -21.34 -18.20 37.71
CA LYS A 237 -20.28 -17.46 38.41
C LYS A 237 -20.80 -16.16 39.03
N ARG A 238 -21.66 -15.42 38.32
CA ARG A 238 -22.17 -14.10 38.74
C ARG A 238 -23.17 -14.23 39.91
N PHE A 239 -23.98 -15.26 39.89
CA PHE A 239 -25.04 -15.48 40.88
C PHE A 239 -24.74 -16.62 41.87
N ASN A 240 -23.47 -17.06 41.98
CA ASN A 240 -23.03 -18.14 42.87
C ASN A 240 -23.91 -19.40 42.75
N GLY A 241 -24.26 -19.77 41.51
CA GLY A 241 -25.12 -20.93 41.22
C GLY A 241 -26.62 -20.77 41.50
N LYS A 242 -27.06 -19.63 42.02
CA LYS A 242 -28.48 -19.31 42.30
C LYS A 242 -29.06 -18.43 41.19
N VAL A 243 -29.14 -18.96 39.99
CA VAL A 243 -29.71 -18.24 38.83
C VAL A 243 -31.24 -18.29 38.92
N SER A 244 -31.89 -17.13 38.92
CA SER A 244 -33.35 -17.01 38.91
C SER A 244 -33.89 -17.43 37.53
N ASN A 245 -35.10 -17.99 37.46
CA ASN A 245 -35.82 -18.35 36.23
C ASN A 245 -36.12 -17.15 35.32
N LYS A 246 -35.72 -15.97 35.72
CA LYS A 246 -35.87 -14.74 34.93
C LYS A 246 -34.73 -14.54 33.88
N TYR A 247 -33.67 -15.31 33.97
CA TYR A 247 -32.54 -15.33 33.11
C TYR A 247 -32.38 -16.73 32.49
#